data_fafa706a50ff5f14cf1be240294b5cf0
#
_entry.id   fafa706a50ff5f14cf1be240294b5cf0
#
_cell.length_a   1.000
_cell.length_b   1.000
_cell.length_c   1.000
_cell.angle_alpha   90.00
_cell.angle_beta   90.00
_cell.angle_gamma   90.00
#
_symmetry.space_group_name_H-M   'P 1'
#
loop_
_entity.id
_entity.type
_entity.pdbx_description
1 polymer ?
#
loop_
_entity_poly.entity_id
_entity_poly.type
_entity_poly.pdbx_seq_one_letter_code
_entity_poly.pdbx_strand_id
1 'polypeptide(L)'
;MFGRRLATYVPENVMLAEIGGRVAGLCFAYDAREQSVPPLMTGFLGEKRVAAVKPLLTATYPNALWVNTLWTDESVRGRGLGRLLLRAAAVTAKDAGLTALALNCWAENTKALAFYAQAGFREKGVIPVAGTLSERHPAGGRLLIKPLGGDV
;
A
#
# COMPACT_ATOMS: atom_id res chain seq x y z
N MET A 1 23.88 -8.78 -8.36
CA MET A 1 23.17 -7.65 -7.72
C MET A 1 22.17 -6.92 -8.64
N PHE A 2 21.97 -7.40 -9.85
CA PHE A 2 21.03 -6.82 -10.82
C PHE A 2 19.56 -7.26 -10.66
N GLY A 3 19.29 -8.22 -9.78
CA GLY A 3 17.97 -8.86 -9.67
C GLY A 3 16.93 -8.19 -8.78
N ARG A 4 17.30 -7.25 -7.89
CA ARG A 4 16.38 -6.72 -6.89
C ARG A 4 15.49 -5.57 -7.34
N ARG A 5 15.84 -4.84 -8.37
CA ARG A 5 15.03 -3.70 -8.85
C ARG A 5 13.85 -4.07 -9.76
N LEU A 6 13.87 -5.27 -10.31
CA LEU A 6 12.74 -5.84 -11.07
C LEU A 6 11.82 -6.66 -10.18
N ALA A 7 12.18 -6.86 -8.93
CA ALA A 7 11.49 -7.78 -8.01
C ALA A 7 10.27 -7.18 -7.29
N THR A 8 9.99 -5.90 -7.44
CA THR A 8 8.85 -5.28 -6.77
C THR A 8 7.51 -5.73 -7.36
N TYR A 9 7.43 -5.77 -8.68
CA TYR A 9 6.21 -6.17 -9.39
C TYR A 9 6.27 -7.63 -9.83
N VAL A 10 6.35 -8.54 -8.87
CA VAL A 10 6.42 -9.98 -9.07
C VAL A 10 5.26 -10.69 -8.38
N PRO A 11 4.83 -11.86 -8.91
CA PRO A 11 3.70 -12.60 -8.33
C PRO A 11 3.87 -12.94 -6.84
N GLU A 12 5.09 -13.14 -6.39
CA GLU A 12 5.41 -13.47 -5.00
C GLU A 12 5.03 -12.37 -4.00
N ASN A 13 4.86 -11.13 -4.48
CA ASN A 13 4.41 -10.00 -3.68
C ASN A 13 2.88 -9.83 -3.68
N VAL A 14 2.15 -10.73 -4.31
CA VAL A 14 0.69 -10.70 -4.39
C VAL A 14 0.10 -11.84 -3.56
N MET A 15 -0.75 -11.49 -2.61
CA MET A 15 -1.57 -12.42 -1.86
C MET A 15 -2.98 -12.40 -2.44
N LEU A 16 -3.51 -13.56 -2.76
CA LEU A 16 -4.86 -13.70 -3.32
C LEU A 16 -5.79 -14.34 -2.30
N ALA A 17 -7.01 -13.85 -2.26
CA ALA A 17 -8.12 -14.50 -1.57
C ALA A 17 -9.10 -15.05 -2.60
N GLU A 18 -9.41 -16.32 -2.48
CA GLU A 18 -10.32 -17.02 -3.38
C GLU A 18 -11.59 -17.46 -2.65
N ILE A 19 -12.71 -17.32 -3.31
CA ILE A 19 -14.00 -17.84 -2.84
C ILE A 19 -14.63 -18.62 -4.00
N GLY A 20 -14.92 -19.90 -3.79
CA GLY A 20 -15.54 -20.74 -4.80
C GLY A 20 -14.72 -20.84 -6.09
N GLY A 21 -13.40 -20.86 -6.00
CA GLY A 21 -12.49 -20.95 -7.15
C GLY A 21 -12.31 -19.64 -7.92
N ARG A 22 -12.82 -18.51 -7.40
CA ARG A 22 -12.69 -17.18 -8.03
C ARG A 22 -11.91 -16.25 -7.12
N VAL A 23 -11.06 -15.42 -7.71
CA VAL A 23 -10.35 -14.39 -6.97
C VAL A 23 -11.36 -13.35 -6.47
N ALA A 24 -11.44 -13.22 -5.16
CA ALA A 24 -12.36 -12.31 -4.47
C ALA A 24 -11.64 -11.13 -3.81
N GLY A 25 -10.33 -11.18 -3.72
CA GLY A 25 -9.53 -10.10 -3.18
C GLY A 25 -8.05 -10.32 -3.44
N LEU A 26 -7.30 -9.24 -3.33
CA LEU A 26 -5.84 -9.28 -3.41
C LEU A 26 -5.19 -8.23 -2.51
N CYS A 27 -3.99 -8.55 -2.07
CA CYS A 27 -3.09 -7.61 -1.43
C CYS A 27 -1.75 -7.68 -2.16
N PHE A 28 -1.33 -6.57 -2.72
CA PHE A 28 0.00 -6.40 -3.31
C PHE A 28 0.86 -5.61 -2.34
N ALA A 29 1.92 -6.23 -1.85
CA ALA A 29 2.77 -5.65 -0.83
C ALA A 29 4.23 -6.08 -1.01
N TYR A 30 5.14 -5.19 -0.66
CA TYR A 30 6.58 -5.40 -0.76
C TYR A 30 7.32 -4.61 0.32
N ASP A 31 8.58 -4.89 0.53
CA ASP A 31 9.43 -4.14 1.46
C ASP A 31 9.41 -2.65 1.11
N ALA A 32 9.12 -1.79 2.08
CA ALA A 32 9.02 -0.34 1.87
C ALA A 32 10.30 0.30 1.32
N ARG A 33 11.46 -0.36 1.45
CA ARG A 33 12.71 0.09 0.83
C ARG A 33 12.68 0.03 -0.70
N GLU A 34 11.76 -0.73 -1.27
CA GLU A 34 11.60 -0.86 -2.72
C GLU A 34 10.71 0.24 -3.33
N GLN A 35 10.13 1.11 -2.51
CA GLN A 35 9.38 2.26 -3.00
C GLN A 35 10.27 3.15 -3.88
N SER A 36 9.87 3.32 -5.12
CA SER A 36 10.61 4.11 -6.10
C SER A 36 9.74 4.50 -7.28
N VAL A 37 10.19 5.48 -8.06
CA VAL A 37 9.59 5.79 -9.35
C VAL A 37 10.01 4.70 -10.34
N PRO A 38 9.07 3.95 -10.94
CA PRO A 38 9.41 2.97 -11.96
C PRO A 38 10.12 3.63 -13.15
N PRO A 39 11.24 3.07 -13.64
CA PRO A 39 12.04 3.71 -14.70
C PRO A 39 11.24 4.04 -15.98
N LEU A 40 10.27 3.20 -16.34
CA LEU A 40 9.44 3.42 -17.53
C LEU A 40 8.36 4.49 -17.34
N MET A 41 8.06 4.88 -16.12
CA MET A 41 6.95 5.80 -15.85
C MET A 41 7.21 7.18 -16.44
N THR A 42 8.44 7.68 -16.38
CA THR A 42 8.83 8.98 -16.93
C THR A 42 8.64 9.02 -18.44
N GLY A 43 8.94 7.92 -19.14
CA GLY A 43 8.74 7.80 -20.58
C GLY A 43 7.27 7.87 -21.00
N PHE A 44 6.37 7.30 -20.17
CA PHE A 44 4.93 7.29 -20.47
C PHE A 44 4.20 8.55 -20.02
N LEU A 45 4.52 9.07 -18.85
CA LEU A 45 3.77 10.16 -18.23
C LEU A 45 4.39 11.55 -18.44
N GLY A 46 5.70 11.59 -18.72
CA GLY A 46 6.49 12.82 -18.76
C GLY A 46 6.89 13.32 -17.37
N GLU A 47 7.93 14.18 -17.33
CA GLU A 47 8.55 14.62 -16.07
C GLU A 47 7.60 15.36 -15.13
N LYS A 48 6.72 16.21 -15.66
CA LYS A 48 5.78 17.00 -14.84
C LYS A 48 4.78 16.11 -14.09
N ARG A 49 4.25 15.10 -14.77
CA ARG A 49 3.29 14.17 -14.15
C ARG A 49 3.97 13.26 -13.14
N VAL A 50 5.18 12.82 -13.45
CA VAL A 50 5.99 12.03 -12.51
C VAL A 50 6.32 12.86 -11.28
N ALA A 51 6.73 14.12 -11.44
CA ALA A 51 7.00 14.99 -10.30
C ALA A 51 5.77 15.18 -9.39
N ALA A 52 4.57 15.25 -9.98
CA ALA A 52 3.32 15.38 -9.23
C ALA A 52 3.03 14.15 -8.34
N VAL A 53 3.35 12.94 -8.81
CA VAL A 53 3.08 11.69 -8.09
C VAL A 53 4.28 11.16 -7.32
N LYS A 54 5.46 11.71 -7.53
CA LYS A 54 6.70 11.24 -6.90
C LYS A 54 6.61 11.11 -5.37
N PRO A 55 6.02 12.06 -4.63
CA PRO A 55 5.88 11.90 -3.18
C PRO A 55 5.12 10.64 -2.77
N LEU A 56 4.12 10.23 -3.55
CA LEU A 56 3.37 8.99 -3.30
C LEU A 56 4.20 7.75 -3.61
N LEU A 57 4.96 7.78 -4.71
CA LEU A 57 5.75 6.64 -5.17
C LEU A 57 7.01 6.41 -4.33
N THR A 58 7.49 7.43 -3.65
CA THR A 58 8.70 7.39 -2.83
C THR A 58 8.43 7.45 -1.33
N ALA A 59 7.16 7.60 -0.92
CA ALA A 59 6.79 7.52 0.47
C ALA A 59 7.19 6.17 1.05
N THR A 60 7.79 6.18 2.23
CA THR A 60 8.30 4.97 2.87
C THR A 60 8.19 5.05 4.39
N TYR A 61 8.45 3.94 5.05
CA TYR A 61 8.54 3.85 6.50
C TYR A 61 9.56 2.78 6.88
N PRO A 62 10.40 3.02 7.91
CA PRO A 62 11.45 2.07 8.29
C PRO A 62 10.89 0.71 8.72
N ASN A 63 11.55 -0.36 8.28
CA ASN A 63 11.22 -1.74 8.66
C ASN A 63 9.75 -2.10 8.43
N ALA A 64 9.17 -1.65 7.34
CA ALA A 64 7.76 -1.88 7.03
C ALA A 64 7.58 -2.67 5.74
N LEU A 65 6.51 -3.44 5.69
CA LEU A 65 5.94 -3.96 4.45
C LEU A 65 4.98 -2.89 3.91
N TRP A 66 5.23 -2.44 2.68
CA TRP A 66 4.40 -1.46 2.02
C TRP A 66 3.23 -2.14 1.33
N VAL A 67 2.02 -1.84 1.77
CA VAL A 67 0.79 -2.30 1.13
C VAL A 67 0.44 -1.34 0.00
N ASN A 68 0.81 -1.71 -1.21
CA ASN A 68 0.57 -0.91 -2.40
C ASN A 68 -0.91 -0.93 -2.81
N THR A 69 -1.49 -2.13 -2.81
CA THR A 69 -2.88 -2.33 -3.23
C THR A 69 -3.57 -3.32 -2.31
N LEU A 70 -4.73 -2.95 -1.83
CA LEU A 70 -5.66 -3.84 -1.15
C LEU A 70 -7.00 -3.73 -1.86
N TRP A 71 -7.45 -4.84 -2.43
CA TRP A 71 -8.70 -4.88 -3.19
C TRP A 71 -9.56 -6.07 -2.77
N THR A 72 -10.85 -5.83 -2.68
CA THR A 72 -11.85 -6.88 -2.49
C THR A 72 -12.99 -6.68 -3.48
N ASP A 73 -13.49 -7.78 -4.02
CA ASP A 73 -14.64 -7.77 -4.93
C ASP A 73 -15.84 -7.17 -4.20
N GLU A 74 -16.57 -6.30 -4.88
CA GLU A 74 -17.71 -5.59 -4.31
C GLU A 74 -18.79 -6.54 -3.77
N SER A 75 -19.01 -7.67 -4.42
CA SER A 75 -20.00 -8.67 -4.01
C SER A 75 -19.71 -9.34 -2.66
N VAL A 76 -18.45 -9.29 -2.20
CA VAL A 76 -18.02 -9.92 -0.95
C VAL A 76 -17.57 -8.92 0.12
N ARG A 77 -17.73 -7.64 -0.11
CA ARG A 77 -17.40 -6.60 0.87
C ARG A 77 -18.26 -6.76 2.13
N GLY A 78 -17.70 -6.35 3.28
CA GLY A 78 -18.37 -6.49 4.57
C GLY A 78 -18.26 -7.87 5.21
N ARG A 79 -17.53 -8.80 4.58
CA ARG A 79 -17.33 -10.17 5.11
C ARG A 79 -15.97 -10.37 5.79
N GLY A 80 -15.20 -9.33 6.00
CA GLY A 80 -13.91 -9.39 6.67
C GLY A 80 -12.74 -9.82 5.78
N LEU A 81 -12.91 -9.88 4.46
CA LEU A 81 -11.88 -10.34 3.53
C LEU A 81 -10.67 -9.38 3.50
N GLY A 82 -10.90 -8.07 3.54
CA GLY A 82 -9.84 -7.08 3.60
C GLY A 82 -8.98 -7.22 4.87
N ARG A 83 -9.61 -7.51 6.01
CA ARG A 83 -8.89 -7.79 7.26
C ARG A 83 -8.08 -9.07 7.18
N LEU A 84 -8.63 -10.10 6.56
CA LEU A 84 -7.92 -11.36 6.36
C LEU A 84 -6.66 -11.15 5.51
N LEU A 85 -6.77 -10.39 4.43
CA LEU A 85 -5.62 -10.04 3.58
C LEU A 85 -4.57 -9.22 4.34
N LEU A 86 -4.98 -8.27 5.16
CA LEU A 86 -4.05 -7.50 6.01
C LEU A 86 -3.37 -8.38 7.07
N ARG A 87 -4.06 -9.38 7.62
CA ARG A 87 -3.44 -10.35 8.52
C ARG A 87 -2.40 -11.20 7.80
N ALA A 88 -2.68 -11.62 6.58
CA ALA A 88 -1.70 -12.34 5.75
C ALA A 88 -0.47 -11.45 5.46
N ALA A 89 -0.69 -10.18 5.14
CA ALA A 89 0.40 -9.22 4.98
C ALA A 89 1.22 -9.06 6.26
N ALA A 90 0.58 -9.03 7.42
CA ALA A 90 1.27 -8.94 8.71
C ALA A 90 2.14 -10.18 8.98
N VAL A 91 1.66 -11.37 8.66
CA VAL A 91 2.44 -12.61 8.75
C VAL A 91 3.65 -12.54 7.82
N THR A 92 3.44 -12.15 6.58
CA THR A 92 4.52 -11.97 5.59
C THR A 92 5.59 -10.98 6.08
N ALA A 93 5.15 -9.86 6.65
CA ALA A 93 6.06 -8.85 7.21
C ALA A 93 6.88 -9.41 8.36
N LYS A 94 6.24 -10.09 9.32
CA LYS A 94 6.93 -10.70 10.47
C LYS A 94 7.92 -11.76 10.04
N ASP A 95 7.57 -12.61 9.08
CA ASP A 95 8.46 -13.64 8.54
C ASP A 95 9.68 -13.03 7.85
N ALA A 96 9.56 -11.83 7.30
CA ALA A 96 10.65 -11.07 6.71
C ALA A 96 11.44 -10.21 7.72
N GLY A 97 11.10 -10.28 9.00
CA GLY A 97 11.74 -9.48 10.06
C GLY A 97 11.31 -8.01 10.08
N LEU A 98 10.22 -7.67 9.40
CA LEU A 98 9.67 -6.32 9.38
C LEU A 98 8.74 -6.10 10.59
N THR A 99 8.64 -4.85 11.03
CA THR A 99 7.98 -4.51 12.29
C THR A 99 6.71 -3.68 12.13
N ALA A 100 6.34 -3.37 10.88
CA ALA A 100 5.15 -2.58 10.60
C ALA A 100 4.57 -2.90 9.22
N LEU A 101 3.29 -2.60 9.06
CA LEU A 101 2.67 -2.37 7.75
C LEU A 101 2.57 -0.87 7.51
N ALA A 102 2.78 -0.44 6.28
CA ALA A 102 2.68 0.96 5.88
C ALA A 102 1.90 1.08 4.57
N LEU A 103 1.14 2.15 4.43
CA LEU A 103 0.41 2.43 3.20
C LEU A 103 0.08 3.92 3.09
N ASN A 104 -0.31 4.32 1.88
CA ASN A 104 -0.92 5.60 1.61
C ASN A 104 -2.42 5.45 1.37
N CYS A 105 -3.20 6.35 1.91
CA CYS A 105 -4.63 6.45 1.66
C CYS A 105 -4.98 7.91 1.40
N TRP A 106 -5.83 8.18 0.38
CA TRP A 106 -6.28 9.55 0.12
C TRP A 106 -7.07 10.10 1.30
N ALA A 107 -6.84 11.36 1.64
CA ALA A 107 -7.51 12.02 2.76
C ALA A 107 -9.03 12.07 2.61
N GLU A 108 -9.52 12.14 1.38
CA GLU A 108 -10.96 12.17 1.07
C GLU A 108 -11.62 10.80 1.17
N ASN A 109 -10.84 9.72 1.14
CA ASN A 109 -11.37 8.37 1.23
C ASN A 109 -11.68 8.00 2.69
N THR A 110 -12.67 8.66 3.25
CA THR A 110 -13.06 8.51 4.67
C THR A 110 -13.45 7.10 5.03
N LYS A 111 -14.02 6.36 4.07
CA LYS A 111 -14.42 4.97 4.25
C LYS A 111 -13.20 4.05 4.44
N ALA A 112 -12.18 4.22 3.59
CA ALA A 112 -10.94 3.47 3.71
C ALA A 112 -10.16 3.88 4.97
N LEU A 113 -10.10 5.17 5.30
CA LEU A 113 -9.46 5.64 6.52
C LEU A 113 -10.10 5.02 7.78
N ALA A 114 -11.43 4.95 7.83
CA ALA A 114 -12.14 4.30 8.93
C ALA A 114 -11.84 2.79 9.00
N PHE A 115 -11.80 2.13 7.85
CA PHE A 115 -11.43 0.71 7.76
C PHE A 115 -10.02 0.46 8.30
N TYR A 116 -9.04 1.24 7.86
CA TYR A 116 -7.66 1.11 8.32
C TYR A 116 -7.50 1.44 9.79
N ALA A 117 -8.21 2.47 10.29
CA ALA A 117 -8.20 2.80 11.72
C ALA A 117 -8.71 1.62 12.57
N GLN A 118 -9.80 0.98 12.16
CA GLN A 118 -10.33 -0.21 12.83
C GLN A 118 -9.39 -1.41 12.73
N ALA A 119 -8.60 -1.48 11.65
CA ALA A 119 -7.60 -2.52 11.47
C ALA A 119 -6.29 -2.27 12.25
N GLY A 120 -6.20 -1.16 12.99
CA GLY A 120 -5.07 -0.83 13.85
C GLY A 120 -4.02 0.09 13.23
N PHE A 121 -4.30 0.68 12.09
CA PHE A 121 -3.43 1.69 11.49
C PHE A 121 -3.61 3.05 12.17
N ARG A 122 -2.53 3.82 12.21
CA ARG A 122 -2.50 5.19 12.72
C ARG A 122 -1.89 6.12 11.67
N GLU A 123 -2.38 7.33 11.59
CA GLU A 123 -1.82 8.36 10.73
C GLU A 123 -0.47 8.83 11.28
N LYS A 124 0.55 8.84 10.41
CA LYS A 124 1.91 9.30 10.73
C LYS A 124 2.30 10.57 9.98
N GLY A 125 1.59 10.93 8.95
CA GLY A 125 1.92 12.14 8.21
C GLY A 125 1.06 12.32 6.97
N VAL A 126 1.27 13.44 6.34
CA VAL A 126 0.63 13.82 5.08
C VAL A 126 1.62 13.65 3.95
N ILE A 127 1.18 13.04 2.86
CA ILE A 127 1.94 12.93 1.63
C ILE A 127 1.39 13.99 0.67
N PRO A 128 2.12 15.07 0.40
CA PRO A 128 1.64 16.14 -0.49
C PRO A 128 1.62 15.67 -1.93
N VAL A 129 0.72 16.23 -2.72
CA VAL A 129 0.65 16.03 -4.16
C VAL A 129 0.61 17.39 -4.85
N ALA A 130 0.94 17.42 -6.14
CA ALA A 130 1.01 18.65 -6.92
C ALA A 130 0.27 18.50 -8.26
N GLY A 131 0.20 19.61 -9.01
CA GLY A 131 -0.42 19.63 -10.33
C GLY A 131 -1.90 19.26 -10.29
N THR A 132 -2.35 18.56 -11.31
CA THR A 132 -3.77 18.14 -11.43
C THR A 132 -4.21 17.18 -10.32
N LEU A 133 -3.29 16.49 -9.69
CA LEU A 133 -3.60 15.66 -8.52
C LEU A 133 -4.00 16.49 -7.31
N SER A 134 -3.41 17.65 -7.11
CA SER A 134 -3.79 18.54 -6.00
C SER A 134 -5.18 19.13 -6.16
N GLU A 135 -5.69 19.23 -7.38
CA GLU A 135 -7.07 19.62 -7.64
C GLU A 135 -8.08 18.56 -7.21
N ARG A 136 -7.74 17.29 -7.46
CA ARG A 136 -8.58 16.13 -7.08
C ARG A 136 -8.42 15.73 -5.63
N HIS A 137 -7.21 15.90 -5.10
CA HIS A 137 -6.82 15.47 -3.76
C HIS A 137 -6.11 16.61 -3.03
N PRO A 138 -6.84 17.73 -2.72
CA PRO A 138 -6.22 18.94 -2.14
C PRO A 138 -5.58 18.68 -0.78
N ALA A 139 -6.06 17.71 -0.03
CA ALA A 139 -5.51 17.34 1.27
C ALA A 139 -4.43 16.24 1.17
N GLY A 140 -4.08 15.80 -0.05
CA GLY A 140 -3.05 14.80 -0.30
C GLY A 140 -3.37 13.41 0.22
N GLY A 141 -2.32 12.61 0.37
CA GLY A 141 -2.38 11.29 0.98
C GLY A 141 -2.11 11.33 2.48
N ARG A 142 -2.52 10.28 3.14
CA ARG A 142 -2.20 10.00 4.54
C ARG A 142 -1.28 8.81 4.62
N LEU A 143 -0.12 8.98 5.23
CA LEU A 143 0.76 7.86 5.57
C LEU A 143 0.18 7.16 6.81
N LEU A 144 -0.22 5.92 6.62
CA LEU A 144 -0.81 5.10 7.66
C LEU A 144 0.15 3.97 8.03
N ILE A 145 0.34 3.76 9.32
CA ILE A 145 1.25 2.77 9.85
C ILE A 145 0.52 1.88 10.85
N LYS A 146 0.70 0.58 10.71
CA LYS A 146 0.30 -0.40 11.71
C LYS A 146 1.54 -1.06 12.29
N PRO A 147 1.91 -0.77 13.54
CA PRO A 147 2.96 -1.50 14.22
C PRO A 147 2.56 -2.97 14.38
N LEU A 148 3.50 -3.87 14.10
CA LEU A 148 3.37 -5.29 14.35
C LEU A 148 4.07 -5.60 15.66
N GLY A 149 3.57 -5.02 16.74
CA GLY A 149 4.13 -5.17 18.07
C GLY A 149 4.25 -6.61 18.45
N GLY A 150 5.38 -6.97 19.07
CA GLY A 150 5.56 -8.28 19.61
C GLY A 150 4.43 -8.61 20.58
N ASP A 151 3.99 -9.82 20.54
CA ASP A 151 3.12 -10.38 21.55
C ASP A 151 3.75 -10.14 22.92
N VAL A 152 3.04 -9.43 23.71
CA VAL A 152 3.32 -9.42 25.15
C VAL A 152 2.87 -10.74 25.72
#